data_f3b5abe07c7f015d74364fc4cf030a19
#
_entry.id   f3b5abe07c7f015d74364fc4cf030a19
#
_cell.length_a   1.000
_cell.length_b   1.000
_cell.length_c   1.000
_cell.angle_alpha   90.00
_cell.angle_beta   90.00
_cell.angle_gamma   90.00
#
_symmetry.space_group_name_H-M   'P 1'
#
loop_
_entity.id
_entity.type
_entity.pdbx_description
1 polymer ?
#
loop_
_entity_poly.entity_id
_entity_poly.type
_entity_poly.pdbx_seq_one_letter_code
_entity_poly.pdbx_strand_id
1 'polypeptide(L)'
;FTKTTLVAINMGGRVEKRNFPRSGDDINQLFRRIYWATPFSGPGIVDGKWIKGNSQYLPVGLSDGLGNIYGRGYGSKTTNVVNLDLALTQKLDFVTKGLQFKIKVAYNSGYDHTKERATSIESYQPWYRKDVTWMEHPAGSDPNEVVYIQDGEAGLISYAESFGKSRDWYAE
;
A
#
# COMPACT_ATOMS: atom_id res chain seq x y z
N PHE A 1 4.49 9.74 48.01
CA PHE A 1 5.73 8.98 47.73
C PHE A 1 6.68 9.22 48.91
N THR A 2 7.32 8.18 49.39
CA THR A 2 8.32 8.26 50.48
C THR A 2 9.72 8.44 49.94
N LYS A 3 10.66 8.89 50.78
CA LYS A 3 12.09 9.00 50.41
C LYS A 3 12.76 7.67 49.98
N THR A 4 12.06 6.56 50.22
CA THR A 4 12.51 5.19 49.94
C THR A 4 11.89 4.56 48.72
N THR A 5 10.85 5.20 48.11
CA THR A 5 10.11 4.67 46.97
C THR A 5 10.29 5.58 45.75
N LEU A 6 10.78 5.02 44.65
CA LEU A 6 10.93 5.69 43.36
C LEU A 6 10.02 4.99 42.34
N VAL A 7 9.15 5.76 41.70
CA VAL A 7 8.33 5.29 40.57
C VAL A 7 8.77 6.05 39.32
N ALA A 8 9.13 5.33 38.28
CA ALA A 8 9.44 5.88 36.97
C ALA A 8 8.40 5.38 35.95
N ILE A 9 7.84 6.29 35.19
CA ILE A 9 6.88 6.01 34.13
C ILE A 9 7.41 6.60 32.84
N ASN A 10 7.60 5.76 31.83
CA ASN A 10 7.87 6.17 30.46
C ASN A 10 6.68 5.83 29.59
N MET A 11 6.22 6.81 28.83
CA MET A 11 5.14 6.62 27.87
C MET A 11 5.58 7.20 26.52
N GLY A 12 5.49 6.39 25.49
CA GLY A 12 5.77 6.78 24.12
C GLY A 12 4.64 6.37 23.20
N GLY A 13 4.40 7.17 22.18
CA GLY A 13 3.41 6.85 21.18
C GLY A 13 3.83 7.33 19.80
N ARG A 14 3.45 6.59 18.76
CA ARG A 14 3.65 6.95 17.36
C ARG A 14 2.38 6.69 16.58
N VAL A 15 1.96 7.69 15.81
CA VAL A 15 0.92 7.56 14.80
C VAL A 15 1.55 7.77 13.44
N GLU A 16 1.44 6.79 12.58
CA GLU A 16 1.93 6.84 11.22
C GLU A 16 0.77 6.66 10.26
N LYS A 17 0.62 7.57 9.31
CA LYS A 17 -0.37 7.45 8.24
C LYS A 17 0.35 7.41 6.91
N ARG A 18 0.11 6.35 6.13
CA ARG A 18 0.68 6.14 4.82
C ARG A 18 -0.44 5.95 3.79
N ASN A 19 -0.31 6.65 2.67
CA ASN A 19 -1.15 6.44 1.51
C ASN A 19 -0.33 5.71 0.44
N PHE A 20 -0.95 4.81 -0.28
CA PHE A 20 -0.31 4.01 -1.32
C PHE A 20 -1.27 3.73 -2.48
N PRO A 21 -0.75 3.52 -3.71
CA PRO A 21 -1.58 3.11 -4.83
C PRO A 21 -2.08 1.68 -4.63
N ARG A 22 -3.19 1.34 -5.26
CA ARG A 22 -3.83 -0.01 -5.16
C ARG A 22 -2.91 -1.16 -5.61
N SER A 23 -1.82 -0.88 -6.29
CA SER A 23 -0.84 -1.89 -6.72
C SER A 23 -0.17 -2.67 -5.58
N GLY A 24 -0.43 -2.32 -4.35
CA GLY A 24 0.02 -3.02 -3.14
C GLY A 24 0.76 -2.11 -2.18
N ASP A 25 0.80 -2.55 -0.93
CA ASP A 25 1.52 -1.90 0.17
C ASP A 25 3.04 -2.08 0.07
N ASP A 26 3.50 -3.00 -0.78
CA ASP A 26 4.92 -3.27 -0.99
C ASP A 26 5.51 -2.30 -2.02
N ILE A 27 6.34 -1.40 -1.53
CA ILE A 27 7.06 -0.42 -2.36
C ILE A 27 7.98 -1.11 -3.40
N ASN A 28 8.52 -2.29 -3.09
CA ASN A 28 9.36 -3.02 -4.02
C ASN A 28 8.56 -3.50 -5.23
N GLN A 29 7.31 -3.93 -5.00
CA GLN A 29 6.42 -4.30 -6.10
C GLN A 29 6.05 -3.10 -6.96
N LEU A 30 5.87 -1.92 -6.36
CA LEU A 30 5.62 -0.69 -7.10
C LEU A 30 6.82 -0.33 -7.99
N PHE A 31 8.04 -0.31 -7.43
CA PHE A 31 9.25 -0.05 -8.20
C PHE A 31 9.47 -1.09 -9.31
N ARG A 32 9.25 -2.37 -9.03
CA ARG A 32 9.33 -3.43 -10.03
C ARG A 32 8.37 -3.18 -11.20
N ARG A 33 7.13 -2.78 -10.92
CA ARG A 33 6.14 -2.48 -11.95
C ARG A 33 6.51 -1.26 -12.79
N ILE A 34 7.03 -0.21 -12.15
CA ILE A 34 7.52 0.99 -12.83
C ILE A 34 8.74 0.63 -13.72
N TYR A 35 9.68 -0.13 -13.18
CA TYR A 35 10.86 -0.56 -13.93
C TYR A 35 10.51 -1.42 -15.14
N TRP A 36 9.48 -2.25 -15.05
CA TRP A 36 9.00 -3.07 -16.16
C TRP A 36 8.06 -2.33 -17.12
N ALA A 37 7.62 -1.13 -16.77
CA ALA A 37 6.82 -0.31 -17.64
C ALA A 37 7.69 0.28 -18.75
N THR A 38 7.63 -0.34 -19.93
CA THR A 38 8.27 0.23 -21.11
C THR A 38 7.38 1.32 -21.73
N PRO A 39 7.94 2.26 -22.50
CA PRO A 39 7.13 3.28 -23.20
C PRO A 39 6.03 2.72 -24.10
N PHE A 40 6.18 1.46 -24.54
CA PHE A 40 5.22 0.77 -25.40
C PHE A 40 4.16 -0.02 -24.63
N SER A 41 4.35 -0.26 -23.32
CA SER A 41 3.44 -1.09 -22.53
C SER A 41 2.23 -0.32 -21.99
N GLY A 42 2.28 1.00 -22.00
CA GLY A 42 1.18 1.85 -21.56
C GLY A 42 1.49 3.31 -21.90
N PRO A 43 1.15 3.77 -23.10
CA PRO A 43 1.41 5.15 -23.51
C PRO A 43 0.61 6.19 -22.71
N GLY A 44 -0.25 5.74 -21.81
CA GLY A 44 -1.08 6.60 -20.97
C GLY A 44 -2.39 6.98 -21.67
N ILE A 45 -2.73 8.25 -21.64
CA ILE A 45 -3.96 8.78 -22.23
C ILE A 45 -3.64 9.36 -23.60
N VAL A 46 -4.27 8.80 -24.63
CA VAL A 46 -4.18 9.27 -26.01
C VAL A 46 -5.60 9.51 -26.50
N ASP A 47 -5.85 10.66 -27.11
CA ASP A 47 -7.18 11.09 -27.58
C ASP A 47 -8.29 10.96 -26.53
N GLY A 48 -7.93 11.24 -25.26
CA GLY A 48 -8.85 11.13 -24.13
C GLY A 48 -9.15 9.70 -23.67
N LYS A 49 -8.51 8.69 -24.28
CA LYS A 49 -8.68 7.27 -23.96
C LYS A 49 -7.46 6.73 -23.24
N TRP A 50 -7.68 5.92 -22.22
CA TRP A 50 -6.60 5.19 -21.54
C TRP A 50 -6.16 4.01 -22.39
N ILE A 51 -4.95 4.07 -22.91
CA ILE A 51 -4.41 3.08 -23.82
C ILE A 51 -3.62 2.03 -23.04
N LYS A 52 -3.99 0.78 -23.21
CA LYS A 52 -3.35 -0.37 -22.63
C LYS A 52 -2.52 -1.10 -23.71
N GLY A 53 -1.31 -1.48 -23.37
CA GLY A 53 -0.47 -2.23 -24.30
C GLY A 53 -1.05 -3.62 -24.59
N ASN A 54 -0.87 -4.09 -25.83
CA ASN A 54 -1.32 -5.41 -26.24
C ASN A 54 -0.23 -6.47 -26.02
N SER A 55 -0.52 -7.46 -25.15
CA SER A 55 0.40 -8.57 -24.84
C SER A 55 0.72 -9.47 -26.02
N GLN A 56 -0.11 -9.47 -27.05
CA GLN A 56 0.10 -10.27 -28.25
C GLN A 56 1.28 -9.80 -29.08
N TYR A 57 1.57 -8.49 -29.06
CA TYR A 57 2.64 -7.87 -29.83
C TYR A 57 3.88 -7.52 -29.01
N LEU A 58 3.77 -7.53 -27.69
CA LEU A 58 4.85 -7.21 -26.77
C LEU A 58 5.08 -8.39 -25.82
N PRO A 59 6.00 -9.30 -26.16
CA PRO A 59 6.19 -10.54 -25.41
C PRO A 59 6.81 -10.36 -24.03
N VAL A 60 7.20 -9.15 -23.67
CA VAL A 60 7.84 -8.87 -22.38
C VAL A 60 6.86 -8.15 -21.47
N GLY A 61 6.53 -8.79 -20.38
CA GLY A 61 5.76 -8.32 -19.20
C GLY A 61 5.19 -6.92 -19.28
N LEU A 62 3.98 -6.79 -19.86
CA LEU A 62 3.30 -5.52 -19.96
C LEU A 62 2.96 -5.03 -18.57
N SER A 63 3.66 -4.02 -18.11
CA SER A 63 3.30 -3.29 -16.91
C SER A 63 2.86 -1.89 -17.30
N ASP A 64 1.57 -1.63 -17.14
CA ASP A 64 1.04 -0.27 -17.22
C ASP A 64 1.43 0.49 -15.96
N GLY A 65 2.58 1.18 -15.99
CA GLY A 65 3.11 1.93 -14.86
C GLY A 65 2.16 3.01 -14.38
N LEU A 66 1.55 3.73 -15.31
CA LEU A 66 0.62 4.82 -14.99
C LEU A 66 -0.69 4.28 -14.42
N GLY A 67 -1.28 3.24 -15.03
CA GLY A 67 -2.49 2.58 -14.56
C GLY A 67 -2.30 1.91 -13.19
N ASN A 68 -1.13 1.40 -12.91
CA ASN A 68 -0.83 0.84 -11.58
C ASN A 68 -0.78 1.91 -10.48
N ILE A 69 -0.42 3.15 -10.82
CA ILE A 69 -0.34 4.25 -9.84
C ILE A 69 -1.71 4.93 -9.70
N TYR A 70 -2.38 5.25 -10.78
CA TYR A 70 -3.56 6.12 -10.78
C TYR A 70 -4.88 5.40 -11.12
N GLY A 71 -4.82 4.31 -11.87
CA GLY A 71 -6.00 3.72 -12.50
C GLY A 71 -6.73 2.67 -11.68
N ARG A 72 -6.19 2.20 -10.57
CA ARG A 72 -6.75 1.05 -9.82
C ARG A 72 -7.26 1.39 -8.43
N GLY A 73 -7.25 2.66 -8.07
CA GLY A 73 -7.64 3.12 -6.75
C GLY A 73 -6.46 3.35 -5.82
N TYR A 74 -6.74 3.45 -4.54
CA TYR A 74 -5.72 3.77 -3.53
C TYR A 74 -6.02 3.09 -2.21
N GLY A 75 -4.99 2.96 -1.38
CA GLY A 75 -5.08 2.52 0.00
C GLY A 75 -4.53 3.56 0.97
N SER A 76 -4.97 3.47 2.21
CA SER A 76 -4.38 4.20 3.33
C SER A 76 -4.22 3.26 4.52
N LYS A 77 -3.04 3.28 5.13
CA LYS A 77 -2.73 2.53 6.34
C LYS A 77 -2.42 3.51 7.47
N THR A 78 -3.08 3.33 8.58
CA THR A 78 -2.80 4.04 9.82
C THR A 78 -2.26 3.07 10.83
N THR A 79 -1.04 3.30 11.32
CA THR A 79 -0.38 2.49 12.34
C THR A 79 -0.27 3.33 13.61
N ASN A 80 -0.82 2.82 14.70
CA ASN A 80 -0.70 3.42 16.02
C ASN A 80 0.13 2.47 16.90
N VAL A 81 1.19 2.99 17.50
CA VAL A 81 2.02 2.25 18.43
C VAL A 81 2.05 3.00 19.75
N VAL A 82 1.79 2.29 20.84
CA VAL A 82 1.85 2.82 22.20
C VAL A 82 2.78 1.94 23.02
N ASN A 83 3.76 2.55 23.65
CA ASN A 83 4.69 1.90 24.55
C ASN A 83 4.53 2.53 25.94
N LEU A 84 4.41 1.69 26.95
CA LEU A 84 4.31 2.08 28.34
C LEU A 84 5.28 1.25 29.18
N ASP A 85 6.20 1.92 29.88
CA ASP A 85 7.12 1.31 30.83
C ASP A 85 6.84 1.87 32.22
N LEU A 86 6.70 0.98 33.17
CA LEU A 86 6.56 1.29 34.60
C LEU A 86 7.68 0.62 35.35
N ALA A 87 8.46 1.39 36.10
CA ALA A 87 9.49 0.88 36.99
C ALA A 87 9.25 1.37 38.42
N LEU A 88 9.23 0.44 39.35
CA LEU A 88 9.14 0.70 40.79
C LEU A 88 10.46 0.25 41.44
N THR A 89 11.10 1.16 42.16
CA THR A 89 12.26 0.83 42.98
C THR A 89 11.94 1.18 44.45
N GLN A 90 12.07 0.19 45.32
CA GLN A 90 11.87 0.32 46.75
C GLN A 90 13.15 0.04 47.51
N LYS A 91 13.62 1.00 48.27
CA LYS A 91 14.74 0.79 49.22
C LYS A 91 14.25 0.08 50.47
N LEU A 92 14.86 -1.00 50.86
CA LEU A 92 14.52 -1.84 51.98
C LEU A 92 15.61 -1.76 53.06
N ASP A 93 16.20 -0.56 53.26
CA ASP A 93 17.23 -0.30 54.27
C ASP A 93 16.81 -0.64 55.69
N PHE A 94 15.52 -0.75 55.93
CA PHE A 94 14.94 -1.17 57.23
C PHE A 94 15.11 -2.67 57.49
N VAL A 95 15.31 -3.48 56.44
CA VAL A 95 15.57 -4.93 56.57
C VAL A 95 17.09 -5.17 56.57
N THR A 96 17.77 -4.63 55.56
CA THR A 96 19.22 -4.76 55.41
C THR A 96 19.74 -3.52 54.68
N LYS A 97 20.78 -2.91 55.20
CA LYS A 97 21.38 -1.69 54.68
C LYS A 97 21.84 -1.91 53.24
N GLY A 98 21.36 -1.10 52.29
CA GLY A 98 21.68 -1.18 50.87
C GLY A 98 20.81 -2.15 50.07
N LEU A 99 19.83 -2.84 50.69
CA LEU A 99 18.90 -3.71 49.99
C LEU A 99 17.90 -2.87 49.20
N GLN A 100 17.69 -3.23 47.91
CA GLN A 100 16.72 -2.60 47.04
C GLN A 100 15.92 -3.68 46.34
N PHE A 101 14.62 -3.42 46.20
CA PHE A 101 13.71 -4.21 45.37
C PHE A 101 13.32 -3.38 44.13
N LYS A 102 13.41 -3.97 42.95
CA LYS A 102 13.03 -3.31 41.67
C LYS A 102 12.11 -4.19 40.90
N ILE A 103 11.04 -3.61 40.41
CA ILE A 103 10.11 -4.22 39.48
C ILE A 103 10.02 -3.33 38.24
N LYS A 104 10.01 -3.93 37.07
CA LYS A 104 9.78 -3.24 35.82
C LYS A 104 8.72 -3.98 35.02
N VAL A 105 7.73 -3.26 34.50
CA VAL A 105 6.69 -3.77 33.62
C VAL A 105 6.68 -2.92 32.37
N ALA A 106 6.71 -3.58 31.22
CA ALA A 106 6.57 -2.92 29.92
C ALA A 106 5.34 -3.46 29.18
N TYR A 107 4.63 -2.56 28.51
CA TYR A 107 3.50 -2.88 27.65
C TYR A 107 3.65 -2.19 26.33
N ASN A 108 3.63 -2.96 25.24
CA ASN A 108 3.65 -2.47 23.88
C ASN A 108 2.33 -2.85 23.20
N SER A 109 1.71 -1.91 22.54
CA SER A 109 0.49 -2.14 21.76
C SER A 109 0.63 -1.53 20.38
N GLY A 110 0.43 -2.35 19.37
CA GLY A 110 0.33 -1.95 17.98
C GLY A 110 -1.09 -2.13 17.47
N TYR A 111 -1.58 -1.15 16.69
CA TYR A 111 -2.86 -1.22 16.01
C TYR A 111 -2.70 -0.68 14.60
N ASP A 112 -3.01 -1.51 13.63
CA ASP A 112 -2.99 -1.17 12.22
C ASP A 112 -4.42 -1.13 11.67
N HIS A 113 -4.73 -0.10 10.92
CA HIS A 113 -5.98 0.03 10.18
C HIS A 113 -5.67 0.34 8.73
N THR A 114 -6.00 -0.58 7.84
CA THR A 114 -5.82 -0.43 6.40
C THR A 114 -7.17 -0.31 5.72
N LYS A 115 -7.31 0.72 4.90
CA LYS A 115 -8.48 0.99 4.05
C LYS A 115 -8.03 0.93 2.60
N GLU A 116 -8.74 0.16 1.79
CA GLU A 116 -8.47 0.05 0.37
C GLU A 116 -9.72 0.38 -0.44
N ARG A 117 -9.53 1.19 -1.47
CA ARG A 117 -10.54 1.45 -2.49
C ARG A 117 -9.97 1.01 -3.82
N ALA A 118 -10.63 0.05 -4.44
CA ALA A 118 -10.23 -0.48 -5.73
C ALA A 118 -11.29 -0.15 -6.77
N THR A 119 -10.83 0.17 -7.96
CA THR A 119 -11.66 0.39 -9.13
C THR A 119 -10.97 -0.16 -10.36
N SER A 120 -11.69 -0.36 -11.42
CA SER A 120 -11.15 -0.54 -12.77
C SER A 120 -11.48 0.69 -13.62
N ILE A 121 -10.58 1.02 -14.52
CA ILE A 121 -10.77 2.11 -15.47
C ILE A 121 -11.09 1.54 -16.82
N GLU A 122 -11.89 2.28 -17.56
CA GLU A 122 -12.11 2.02 -18.96
C GLU A 122 -10.79 2.11 -19.72
N SER A 123 -10.46 1.07 -20.45
CA SER A 123 -9.20 1.00 -21.18
C SER A 123 -9.44 0.54 -22.61
N TYR A 124 -8.55 0.96 -23.47
CA TYR A 124 -8.64 0.73 -24.90
C TYR A 124 -7.33 0.17 -25.42
N GLN A 125 -7.40 -0.60 -26.49
CA GLN A 125 -6.27 -1.03 -27.28
C GLN A 125 -6.36 -0.39 -28.67
N PRO A 126 -5.24 0.13 -29.20
CA PRO A 126 -5.25 0.61 -30.58
C PRO A 126 -5.35 -0.59 -31.51
N TRP A 127 -6.22 -0.48 -32.47
CA TRP A 127 -6.34 -1.44 -33.54
C TRP A 127 -5.35 -1.07 -34.64
N TYR A 128 -4.29 -1.83 -34.75
CA TYR A 128 -3.31 -1.63 -35.82
C TYR A 128 -3.73 -2.43 -37.05
N ARG A 129 -4.10 -1.72 -38.06
CA ARG A 129 -4.21 -2.30 -39.37
C ARG A 129 -2.88 -2.08 -40.10
N LYS A 130 -2.12 -3.10 -40.34
CA LYS A 130 -1.20 -3.11 -41.47
C LYS A 130 -0.87 -4.53 -41.84
N ASP A 131 -1.23 -4.88 -43.08
CA ASP A 131 -0.78 -6.08 -43.81
C ASP A 131 -1.04 -7.41 -43.09
N VAL A 132 -1.97 -7.44 -42.18
CA VAL A 132 -2.40 -8.63 -41.45
C VAL A 132 -3.78 -8.97 -41.92
N THR A 133 -3.88 -9.97 -42.79
CA THR A 133 -5.10 -10.40 -43.49
C THR A 133 -6.26 -10.81 -42.59
N TRP A 134 -6.03 -10.93 -41.30
CA TRP A 134 -7.03 -11.31 -40.31
C TRP A 134 -7.58 -10.14 -39.46
N MET A 135 -6.99 -8.92 -39.61
CA MET A 135 -7.50 -7.70 -38.96
C MET A 135 -8.22 -6.84 -39.98
N GLU A 136 -9.52 -6.98 -40.06
CA GLU A 136 -10.36 -6.09 -40.87
C GLU A 136 -10.65 -4.80 -40.12
N HIS A 137 -10.63 -3.67 -40.81
CA HIS A 137 -11.08 -2.42 -40.26
C HIS A 137 -12.61 -2.53 -40.02
N PRO A 138 -13.13 -2.00 -38.89
CA PRO A 138 -14.56 -1.95 -38.70
C PRO A 138 -15.23 -1.30 -39.89
N ALA A 139 -16.38 -1.86 -40.31
CA ALA A 139 -17.09 -1.36 -41.46
C ALA A 139 -17.43 0.14 -41.30
N GLY A 140 -17.07 0.96 -42.29
CA GLY A 140 -17.33 2.41 -42.27
C GLY A 140 -16.26 3.27 -41.60
N SER A 141 -15.19 2.72 -41.07
CA SER A 141 -14.08 3.49 -40.54
C SER A 141 -13.10 3.89 -41.64
N ASP A 142 -12.42 5.05 -41.45
CA ASP A 142 -11.33 5.48 -42.34
C ASP A 142 -10.14 4.53 -42.20
N PRO A 143 -9.59 3.96 -43.26
CA PRO A 143 -8.41 3.08 -43.21
C PRO A 143 -7.14 3.75 -42.65
N ASN A 144 -7.09 5.08 -42.62
CA ASN A 144 -5.97 5.85 -42.10
C ASN A 144 -6.16 6.30 -40.64
N GLU A 145 -7.35 6.12 -40.08
CA GLU A 145 -7.65 6.50 -38.71
C GLU A 145 -7.29 5.38 -37.73
N VAL A 146 -6.74 5.77 -36.57
CA VAL A 146 -6.49 4.82 -35.50
C VAL A 146 -7.81 4.47 -34.81
N VAL A 147 -8.23 3.23 -34.95
CA VAL A 147 -9.42 2.73 -34.27
C VAL A 147 -9.04 2.18 -32.91
N TYR A 148 -9.77 2.56 -31.88
CA TYR A 148 -9.59 2.07 -30.52
C TYR A 148 -10.68 1.07 -30.17
N ILE A 149 -10.27 -0.11 -29.75
CA ILE A 149 -11.17 -1.14 -29.23
C ILE A 149 -11.13 -1.12 -27.72
N GLN A 150 -12.31 -1.10 -27.11
CA GLN A 150 -12.43 -1.19 -25.66
C GLN A 150 -11.97 -2.56 -25.16
N ASP A 151 -11.00 -2.57 -24.22
CA ASP A 151 -10.41 -3.78 -23.62
C ASP A 151 -10.81 -3.94 -22.14
N GLY A 152 -11.24 -2.88 -21.51
CA GLY A 152 -11.68 -2.90 -20.12
C GLY A 152 -12.80 -1.92 -19.85
N GLU A 153 -13.70 -2.30 -18.96
CA GLU A 153 -14.81 -1.45 -18.52
C GLU A 153 -14.48 -0.75 -17.21
N ALA A 154 -15.05 0.43 -17.05
CA ALA A 154 -15.03 1.12 -15.76
C ALA A 154 -15.83 0.32 -14.72
N GLY A 155 -15.19 -0.04 -13.63
CA GLY A 155 -15.83 -0.78 -12.54
C GLY A 155 -16.34 0.12 -11.43
N LEU A 156 -17.29 -0.38 -10.67
CA LEU A 156 -17.71 0.25 -9.41
C LEU A 156 -16.55 0.24 -8.42
N ILE A 157 -16.49 1.27 -7.59
CA ILE A 157 -15.49 1.35 -6.51
C ILE A 157 -15.82 0.30 -5.47
N SER A 158 -14.91 -0.65 -5.26
CA SER A 158 -14.96 -1.58 -4.14
C SER A 158 -14.22 -1.00 -2.94
N TYR A 159 -14.68 -1.38 -1.75
CA TYR A 159 -14.11 -0.93 -0.49
C TYR A 159 -13.79 -2.14 0.39
N ALA A 160 -12.58 -2.14 0.96
CA ALA A 160 -12.16 -3.15 1.93
C ALA A 160 -11.46 -2.48 3.11
N GLU A 161 -11.69 -3.04 4.30
CA GLU A 161 -10.98 -2.66 5.52
C GLU A 161 -10.34 -3.89 6.15
N SER A 162 -9.15 -3.69 6.70
CA SER A 162 -8.48 -4.70 7.52
C SER A 162 -7.86 -4.06 8.75
N PHE A 163 -7.85 -4.84 9.83
CA PHE A 163 -7.35 -4.42 11.13
C PHE A 163 -6.30 -5.40 11.60
N GLY A 164 -5.16 -4.88 12.03
CA GLY A 164 -4.11 -5.62 12.71
C GLY A 164 -3.99 -5.16 14.16
N LYS A 165 -3.70 -6.08 15.07
CA LYS A 165 -3.48 -5.77 16.48
C LYS A 165 -2.39 -6.66 17.05
N SER A 166 -1.40 -6.03 17.70
CA SER A 166 -0.36 -6.71 18.47
C SER A 166 -0.34 -6.19 19.91
N ARG A 167 0.04 -7.05 20.84
CA ARG A 167 0.24 -6.70 22.25
C ARG A 167 1.34 -7.56 22.83
N ASP A 168 2.32 -6.90 23.44
CA ASP A 168 3.43 -7.55 24.10
C ASP A 168 3.56 -7.05 25.53
N TRP A 169 3.82 -7.98 26.43
CA TRP A 169 4.04 -7.72 27.84
C TRP A 169 5.41 -8.24 28.26
N TYR A 170 6.07 -7.47 29.06
CA TYR A 170 7.34 -7.85 29.68
C TYR A 170 7.30 -7.46 31.16
N ALA A 171 7.79 -8.33 32.01
CA ALA A 171 7.95 -8.09 33.44
C ALA A 171 9.31 -8.62 33.93
N GLU A 172 10.00 -7.84 34.70
CA GLU A 172 11.31 -8.15 35.32
C GLU A 172 11.26 -7.80 36.80
#